data_e40014760cac8416a1887e26dad9b08e
#
_entry.id   e40014760cac8416a1887e26dad9b08e
#
_cell.length_a   1.000
_cell.length_b   1.000
_cell.length_c   1.000
_cell.angle_alpha   90.00
_cell.angle_beta   90.00
_cell.angle_gamma   90.00
#
_symmetry.space_group_name_H-M   'P 1'
#
loop_
_entity.id
_entity.type
_entity.pdbx_description
1 polymer ?
#
loop_
_entity_poly.entity_id
_entity_poly.type
_entity_poly.pdbx_seq_one_letter_code
_entity_poly.pdbx_strand_id
1 'polypeptide(L)'
;RFPSGARIYFGSMQHTKDKYRYQGRHYDFVGFDELTHFTKDEYMYLISRNRSSGPGLRVYVRATANPGGVGHHWVKQRFVSAAKPETTIVEELEIPVPGGGTTKITKDRIFIPSSVLDNPDLRRNNPAYMASLAMMPEAERNALLYGDWDAFSGQVFSEWTNDPDNYDTQQ
;
A
#
# COMPACT_ATOMS: atom_id res chain seq x y z
N ARG A 1 -13.88 7.74 -20.80
CA ARG A 1 -15.31 7.69 -20.48
C ARG A 1 -15.88 6.43 -21.11
N PHE A 2 -16.69 5.69 -20.39
CA PHE A 2 -17.32 4.46 -20.84
C PHE A 2 -18.75 4.72 -21.31
N PRO A 3 -19.33 3.83 -22.13
CA PRO A 3 -20.74 3.95 -22.56
C PRO A 3 -21.72 4.04 -21.39
N SER A 4 -21.42 3.39 -20.26
CA SER A 4 -22.17 3.48 -19.00
C SER A 4 -22.17 4.85 -18.33
N GLY A 5 -21.38 5.81 -18.84
CA GLY A 5 -21.15 7.09 -18.21
C GLY A 5 -20.01 7.11 -17.19
N ALA A 6 -19.50 5.93 -16.79
CA ALA A 6 -18.37 5.83 -15.87
C ALA A 6 -17.13 6.55 -16.41
N ARG A 7 -16.33 7.08 -15.50
CA ARG A 7 -15.08 7.82 -15.82
C ARG A 7 -13.94 7.28 -14.99
N ILE A 8 -12.79 7.10 -15.61
CA ILE A 8 -11.52 6.87 -14.93
C ILE A 8 -10.70 8.14 -15.05
N TYR A 9 -10.10 8.55 -13.95
CA TYR A 9 -9.15 9.64 -13.87
C TYR A 9 -7.82 9.06 -13.40
N PHE A 10 -6.76 9.38 -14.12
CA PHE A 10 -5.40 9.12 -13.71
C PHE A 10 -4.84 10.36 -13.03
N GLY A 11 -4.08 10.17 -11.99
CA GLY A 11 -3.46 11.26 -11.25
C GLY A 11 -2.17 10.80 -10.60
N SER A 12 -1.36 11.77 -10.19
CA SER A 12 -0.12 11.53 -9.47
C SER A 12 -0.01 12.49 -8.28
N MET A 13 0.77 12.09 -7.29
CA MET A 13 1.16 12.94 -6.16
C MET A 13 2.69 12.88 -6.06
N GLN A 14 3.36 13.96 -6.44
CA GLN A 14 4.81 14.11 -6.32
C GLN A 14 5.20 14.77 -5.00
N HIS A 15 4.28 15.55 -4.45
CA HIS A 15 4.47 16.27 -3.18
C HIS A 15 3.24 16.06 -2.30
N THR A 16 3.43 16.04 -1.00
CA THR A 16 2.35 15.86 -0.01
C THR A 16 1.19 16.86 -0.17
N LYS A 17 1.48 18.08 -0.64
CA LYS A 17 0.45 19.08 -0.94
C LYS A 17 -0.44 18.71 -2.14
N ASP A 18 0.00 17.81 -3.01
CA ASP A 18 -0.77 17.43 -4.20
C ASP A 18 -2.06 16.70 -3.86
N LYS A 19 -2.17 16.11 -2.65
CA LYS A 19 -3.40 15.54 -2.13
C LYS A 19 -4.57 16.52 -2.16
N TYR A 20 -4.31 17.82 -1.99
CA TYR A 20 -5.36 18.86 -2.00
C TYR A 20 -5.99 19.08 -3.39
N ARG A 21 -5.38 18.61 -4.48
CA ARG A 21 -6.01 18.61 -5.81
C ARG A 21 -7.26 17.74 -5.88
N TYR A 22 -7.41 16.82 -4.94
CA TYR A 22 -8.55 15.92 -4.79
C TYR A 22 -9.61 16.45 -3.81
N GLN A 23 -9.41 17.65 -3.27
CA GLN A 23 -10.38 18.30 -2.37
C GLN A 23 -11.70 18.55 -3.09
N GLY A 24 -12.82 18.32 -2.38
CA GLY A 24 -14.16 18.50 -2.95
C GLY A 24 -14.62 17.40 -3.91
N ARG A 25 -13.76 16.46 -4.27
CA ARG A 25 -14.10 15.33 -5.15
C ARG A 25 -14.55 14.12 -4.34
N HIS A 26 -15.21 13.19 -5.03
CA HIS A 26 -15.55 11.87 -4.50
C HIS A 26 -15.37 10.82 -5.59
N TYR A 27 -15.08 9.60 -5.18
CA TYR A 27 -14.80 8.49 -6.06
C TYR A 27 -15.40 7.21 -5.49
N ASP A 28 -16.12 6.44 -6.32
CA ASP A 28 -16.64 5.11 -5.94
C ASP A 28 -15.50 4.08 -5.86
N PHE A 29 -14.46 4.29 -6.65
CA PHE A 29 -13.25 3.48 -6.67
C PHE A 29 -12.00 4.35 -6.56
N VAL A 30 -11.05 3.94 -5.72
CA VAL A 30 -9.70 4.51 -5.68
C VAL A 30 -8.70 3.38 -5.86
N GLY A 31 -7.86 3.50 -6.89
CA GLY A 31 -6.75 2.60 -7.15
C GLY A 31 -5.42 3.27 -6.84
N PHE A 32 -4.58 2.63 -6.04
CA PHE A 32 -3.19 3.03 -5.85
C PHE A 32 -2.31 2.07 -6.61
N ASP A 33 -1.46 2.59 -7.44
CA ASP A 33 -0.35 1.84 -8.01
C ASP A 33 0.89 2.11 -7.16
N GLU A 34 1.58 1.05 -6.76
CA GLU A 34 2.73 1.12 -5.87
C GLU A 34 2.48 1.89 -4.56
N LEU A 35 1.57 1.38 -3.73
CA LEU A 35 1.12 2.04 -2.50
C LEU A 35 2.26 2.45 -1.56
N THR A 36 3.39 1.74 -1.59
CA THR A 36 4.58 2.07 -0.79
C THR A 36 5.29 3.36 -1.21
N HIS A 37 4.94 3.93 -2.34
CA HIS A 37 5.42 5.25 -2.74
C HIS A 37 4.64 6.40 -2.09
N PHE A 38 3.53 6.11 -1.41
CA PHE A 38 2.70 7.11 -0.73
C PHE A 38 2.94 7.10 0.77
N THR A 39 2.91 8.28 1.36
CA THR A 39 2.85 8.41 2.81
C THR A 39 1.49 7.95 3.34
N LYS A 40 1.43 7.56 4.62
CA LYS A 40 0.17 7.19 5.26
C LYS A 40 -0.87 8.33 5.23
N ASP A 41 -0.41 9.57 5.34
CA ASP A 41 -1.27 10.75 5.30
C ASP A 41 -1.91 10.96 3.92
N GLU A 42 -1.17 10.78 2.83
CA GLU A 42 -1.68 10.84 1.47
C GLU A 42 -2.72 9.73 1.21
N TYR A 43 -2.42 8.51 1.64
CA TYR A 43 -3.36 7.40 1.57
C TYR A 43 -4.65 7.69 2.34
N MET A 44 -4.54 8.09 3.62
CA MET A 44 -5.71 8.39 4.47
C MET A 44 -6.53 9.54 3.90
N TYR A 45 -5.88 10.56 3.33
CA TYR A 45 -6.58 11.65 2.68
C TYR A 45 -7.40 11.19 1.48
N LEU A 46 -6.83 10.36 0.59
CA LEU A 46 -7.54 9.86 -0.58
C LEU A 46 -8.67 8.90 -0.23
N ILE A 47 -8.48 8.00 0.72
CA ILE A 47 -9.59 7.12 1.15
C ILE A 47 -10.74 7.89 1.80
N SER A 48 -10.50 9.08 2.36
CA SER A 48 -11.58 9.96 2.83
C SER A 48 -12.43 10.52 1.67
N ARG A 49 -11.96 10.44 0.43
CA ARG A 49 -12.69 10.80 -0.80
C ARG A 49 -13.39 9.61 -1.43
N ASN A 50 -13.13 8.40 -0.94
CA ASN A 50 -13.77 7.16 -1.41
C ASN A 50 -15.16 7.03 -0.78
N ARG A 51 -16.15 7.54 -1.49
CA ARG A 51 -17.55 7.57 -1.06
C ARG A 51 -18.47 7.47 -2.26
N SER A 52 -19.65 6.89 -2.09
CA SER A 52 -20.60 6.70 -3.18
C SER A 52 -21.08 8.03 -3.77
N SER A 53 -21.15 8.05 -5.08
CA SER A 53 -21.78 9.12 -5.86
C SER A 53 -23.28 8.90 -6.10
N GLY A 54 -23.79 7.71 -5.73
CA GLY A 54 -25.20 7.38 -5.91
C GLY A 54 -25.59 6.05 -5.24
N PRO A 55 -26.88 5.77 -5.14
CA PRO A 55 -27.38 4.53 -4.53
C PRO A 55 -26.94 3.29 -5.31
N GLY A 56 -26.65 2.20 -4.60
CA GLY A 56 -26.30 0.91 -5.18
C GLY A 56 -24.87 0.79 -5.74
N LEU A 57 -24.08 1.86 -5.70
CA LEU A 57 -22.69 1.79 -6.13
C LEU A 57 -21.81 1.23 -5.02
N ARG A 58 -20.98 0.24 -5.38
CA ARG A 58 -19.97 -0.30 -4.48
C ARG A 58 -18.81 0.68 -4.35
N VAL A 59 -18.46 0.96 -3.12
CA VAL A 59 -17.32 1.83 -2.77
C VAL A 59 -16.18 0.96 -2.27
N TYR A 60 -15.01 1.06 -2.91
CA TYR A 60 -13.87 0.24 -2.53
C TYR A 60 -12.53 0.85 -2.96
N VAL A 61 -11.46 0.34 -2.37
CA VAL A 61 -10.08 0.70 -2.69
C VAL A 61 -9.32 -0.55 -3.12
N ARG A 62 -8.42 -0.41 -4.07
CA ARG A 62 -7.43 -1.43 -4.45
C ARG A 62 -6.05 -0.79 -4.46
N ALA A 63 -5.05 -1.58 -4.17
CA ALA A 63 -3.67 -1.13 -4.24
C ALA A 63 -2.77 -2.27 -4.69
N THR A 64 -1.79 -1.95 -5.53
CA THR A 64 -0.60 -2.76 -5.74
C THR A 64 0.52 -2.23 -4.84
N ALA A 65 1.42 -3.07 -4.43
CA ALA A 65 2.57 -2.66 -3.64
C ALA A 65 3.71 -3.68 -3.74
N ASN A 66 4.91 -3.15 -3.87
CA ASN A 66 6.14 -3.88 -3.61
C ASN A 66 6.77 -3.39 -2.29
N PRO A 67 7.52 -4.23 -1.57
CA PRO A 67 8.30 -3.78 -0.44
C PRO A 67 9.28 -2.66 -0.84
N GLY A 68 9.55 -1.73 0.09
CA GLY A 68 10.43 -0.57 -0.14
C GLY A 68 9.67 0.76 -0.24
N GLY A 69 10.40 1.87 -0.40
CA GLY A 69 9.82 3.22 -0.49
C GLY A 69 9.38 3.82 0.85
N VAL A 70 8.94 5.07 0.79
CA VAL A 70 8.59 5.89 1.98
C VAL A 70 7.43 5.29 2.78
N GLY A 71 6.56 4.55 2.13
CA GLY A 71 5.38 3.94 2.73
C GLY A 71 5.58 2.51 3.23
N HIS A 72 6.75 1.91 2.99
CA HIS A 72 7.01 0.51 3.33
C HIS A 72 6.51 0.13 4.73
N HIS A 73 6.95 0.87 5.74
CA HIS A 73 6.67 0.55 7.13
C HIS A 73 5.16 0.59 7.46
N TRP A 74 4.46 1.64 7.06
CA TRP A 74 3.05 1.76 7.38
C TRP A 74 2.17 0.78 6.57
N VAL A 75 2.57 0.47 5.33
CA VAL A 75 1.88 -0.55 4.50
C VAL A 75 2.06 -1.93 5.12
N LYS A 76 3.31 -2.29 5.45
CA LYS A 76 3.63 -3.55 6.13
C LYS A 76 2.83 -3.70 7.42
N GLN A 77 2.87 -2.70 8.31
CA GLN A 77 2.16 -2.72 9.58
C GLN A 77 0.64 -2.83 9.40
N ARG A 78 0.08 -2.09 8.43
CA ARG A 78 -1.38 -2.04 8.24
C ARG A 78 -1.95 -3.27 7.57
N PHE A 79 -1.24 -3.87 6.62
CA PHE A 79 -1.77 -4.91 5.75
C PHE A 79 -1.06 -6.25 5.95
N VAL A 80 0.26 -6.27 5.95
CA VAL A 80 1.04 -7.51 5.91
C VAL A 80 1.16 -8.16 7.28
N SER A 81 1.61 -7.39 8.27
CA SER A 81 1.83 -7.90 9.64
C SER A 81 0.56 -7.93 10.50
N ALA A 82 -0.55 -7.36 10.02
CA ALA A 82 -1.77 -7.23 10.80
C ALA A 82 -2.56 -8.55 10.92
N ALA A 83 -2.42 -9.45 9.95
CA ALA A 83 -3.02 -10.79 9.96
C ALA A 83 -2.26 -11.71 9.00
N LYS A 84 -2.57 -13.00 9.04
CA LYS A 84 -2.07 -13.94 8.03
C LYS A 84 -2.53 -13.51 6.64
N PRO A 85 -1.72 -13.76 5.60
CA PRO A 85 -2.13 -13.53 4.21
C PRO A 85 -3.53 -14.07 3.92
N GLU A 86 -4.26 -13.39 3.03
CA GLU A 86 -5.62 -13.75 2.59
C GLU A 86 -6.69 -13.77 3.71
N THR A 87 -6.35 -13.25 4.89
CA THR A 87 -7.30 -13.11 6.00
C THR A 87 -7.90 -11.72 5.98
N THR A 88 -9.24 -11.64 5.99
CA THR A 88 -9.94 -10.37 6.10
C THR A 88 -9.82 -9.82 7.51
N ILE A 89 -9.29 -8.62 7.61
CA ILE A 89 -9.20 -7.84 8.85
C ILE A 89 -10.42 -6.93 8.91
N VAL A 90 -11.25 -7.07 9.91
CA VAL A 90 -12.42 -6.22 10.16
C VAL A 90 -12.06 -5.26 11.29
N GLU A 91 -12.21 -3.97 11.03
CA GLU A 91 -11.96 -2.89 11.97
C GLU A 91 -13.30 -2.22 12.32
N GLU A 92 -13.67 -2.25 13.60
CA GLU A 92 -14.82 -1.51 14.09
C GLU A 92 -14.41 -0.08 14.46
N LEU A 93 -15.17 0.88 13.98
CA LEU A 93 -14.97 2.30 14.24
C LEU A 93 -16.24 2.89 14.86
N GLU A 94 -16.09 3.61 15.95
CA GLU A 94 -17.18 4.39 16.53
C GLU A 94 -17.19 5.78 15.92
N ILE A 95 -18.33 6.19 15.38
CA ILE A 95 -18.51 7.51 14.81
C ILE A 95 -19.64 8.24 15.55
N PRO A 96 -19.49 9.56 15.79
CA PRO A 96 -20.55 10.34 16.41
C PRO A 96 -21.77 10.43 15.49
N VAL A 97 -22.95 10.44 16.09
CA VAL A 97 -24.21 10.65 15.36
C VAL A 97 -24.88 11.95 15.77
N PRO A 98 -25.66 12.58 14.86
CA PRO A 98 -26.47 13.75 15.20
C PRO A 98 -27.41 13.47 16.38
N GLY A 99 -27.47 14.36 17.34
CA GLY A 99 -28.29 14.21 18.56
C GLY A 99 -27.54 13.61 19.74
N GLY A 100 -26.26 13.25 19.57
CA GLY A 100 -25.37 12.70 20.60
C GLY A 100 -25.30 11.16 20.57
N GLY A 101 -24.25 10.64 21.17
CA GLY A 101 -23.93 9.22 21.14
C GLY A 101 -23.04 8.82 19.95
N THR A 102 -22.78 7.52 19.80
CA THR A 102 -21.96 6.94 18.73
C THR A 102 -22.69 5.79 18.04
N THR A 103 -22.34 5.53 16.81
CA THR A 103 -22.71 4.31 16.10
C THR A 103 -21.45 3.59 15.63
N LYS A 104 -21.51 2.27 15.55
CA LYS A 104 -20.41 1.44 15.06
C LYS A 104 -20.53 1.25 13.56
N ILE A 105 -19.43 1.45 12.86
CA ILE A 105 -19.27 1.05 11.46
C ILE A 105 -18.08 0.12 11.33
N THR A 106 -18.14 -0.79 10.38
CA THR A 106 -17.04 -1.68 10.06
C THR A 106 -16.37 -1.29 8.76
N LYS A 107 -15.05 -1.45 8.73
CA LYS A 107 -14.25 -1.43 7.52
C LYS A 107 -13.42 -2.68 7.46
N ASP A 108 -13.38 -3.28 6.29
CA ASP A 108 -12.57 -4.46 6.03
C ASP A 108 -11.38 -4.13 5.14
N ARG A 109 -10.33 -4.93 5.29
CA ARG A 109 -9.16 -4.94 4.41
C ARG A 109 -8.55 -6.32 4.36
N ILE A 110 -7.87 -6.62 3.28
CA ILE A 110 -7.19 -7.89 3.05
C ILE A 110 -5.87 -7.63 2.35
N PHE A 111 -4.85 -8.43 2.71
CA PHE A 111 -3.60 -8.52 1.98
C PHE A 111 -3.57 -9.83 1.21
N ILE A 112 -3.34 -9.74 -0.10
CA ILE A 112 -3.19 -10.88 -0.98
C ILE A 112 -1.74 -10.85 -1.47
N PRO A 113 -0.89 -11.80 -1.03
CA PRO A 113 0.49 -11.88 -1.47
C PRO A 113 0.55 -12.26 -2.93
N SER A 114 1.59 -11.79 -3.61
CA SER A 114 1.91 -12.15 -4.98
C SER A 114 3.42 -12.04 -5.17
N SER A 115 3.97 -12.93 -5.95
CA SER A 115 5.36 -12.91 -6.35
C SER A 115 5.49 -12.95 -7.87
N VAL A 116 6.65 -12.60 -8.39
CA VAL A 116 6.91 -12.74 -9.83
C VAL A 116 6.81 -14.22 -10.27
N LEU A 117 7.01 -15.14 -9.34
CA LEU A 117 6.94 -16.59 -9.59
C LEU A 117 5.50 -17.06 -9.85
N ASP A 118 4.50 -16.30 -9.40
CA ASP A 118 3.08 -16.58 -9.63
C ASP A 118 2.61 -16.19 -11.04
N ASN A 119 3.49 -15.52 -11.82
CA ASN A 119 3.20 -15.11 -13.19
C ASN A 119 3.92 -16.03 -14.21
N PRO A 120 3.30 -17.14 -14.65
CA PRO A 120 3.93 -18.06 -15.59
C PRO A 120 4.17 -17.45 -16.97
N ASP A 121 3.34 -16.49 -17.37
CA ASP A 121 3.48 -15.85 -18.68
C ASP A 121 4.69 -14.92 -18.69
N LEU A 122 4.91 -14.16 -17.62
CA LEU A 122 6.08 -13.31 -17.47
C LEU A 122 7.38 -14.15 -17.52
N ARG A 123 7.40 -15.26 -16.79
CA ARG A 123 8.56 -16.16 -16.76
C ARG A 123 8.87 -16.78 -18.14
N ARG A 124 7.84 -17.17 -18.89
CA ARG A 124 8.00 -17.77 -20.23
C ARG A 124 8.40 -16.75 -21.28
N ASN A 125 7.75 -15.59 -21.26
CA ASN A 125 7.84 -14.61 -22.33
C ASN A 125 8.97 -13.58 -22.11
N ASN A 126 9.45 -13.45 -20.87
CA ASN A 126 10.48 -12.47 -20.54
C ASN A 126 11.53 -13.01 -19.54
N PRO A 127 12.32 -14.03 -19.93
CA PRO A 127 13.39 -14.56 -19.07
C PRO A 127 14.48 -13.52 -18.76
N ALA A 128 14.69 -12.55 -19.65
CA ALA A 128 15.63 -11.45 -19.41
C ALA A 128 15.25 -10.58 -18.22
N TYR A 129 13.96 -10.39 -17.98
CA TYR A 129 13.48 -9.67 -16.79
C TYR A 129 13.88 -10.39 -15.50
N MET A 130 13.73 -11.73 -15.47
CA MET A 130 14.15 -12.55 -14.33
C MET A 130 15.66 -12.44 -14.06
N ALA A 131 16.46 -12.44 -15.13
CA ALA A 131 17.90 -12.24 -15.03
C ALA A 131 18.24 -10.85 -14.48
N SER A 132 17.54 -9.80 -14.91
CA SER A 132 17.73 -8.45 -14.41
C SER A 132 17.42 -8.35 -12.90
N LEU A 133 16.35 -8.98 -12.44
CA LEU A 133 16.04 -9.04 -11.00
C LEU A 133 17.11 -9.79 -10.20
N ALA A 134 17.64 -10.87 -10.76
CA ALA A 134 18.69 -11.66 -10.10
C ALA A 134 20.02 -10.89 -9.93
N MET A 135 20.25 -9.86 -10.74
CA MET A 135 21.44 -9.00 -10.66
C MET A 135 21.32 -7.87 -9.64
N MET A 136 20.14 -7.66 -9.08
CA MET A 136 19.90 -6.61 -8.06
C MET A 136 20.57 -6.95 -6.73
N PRO A 137 20.86 -5.96 -5.88
CA PRO A 137 21.23 -6.16 -4.48
C PRO A 137 20.26 -7.10 -3.77
N GLU A 138 20.76 -7.89 -2.82
CA GLU A 138 19.99 -8.96 -2.18
C GLU A 138 18.64 -8.50 -1.61
N ALA A 139 18.62 -7.38 -0.90
CA ALA A 139 17.39 -6.85 -0.31
C ALA A 139 16.35 -6.48 -1.39
N GLU A 140 16.76 -5.78 -2.44
CA GLU A 140 15.88 -5.41 -3.55
C GLU A 140 15.40 -6.65 -4.33
N ARG A 141 16.32 -7.58 -4.58
CA ARG A 141 15.98 -8.84 -5.22
C ARG A 141 14.96 -9.64 -4.43
N ASN A 142 15.15 -9.78 -3.12
CA ASN A 142 14.23 -10.52 -2.25
C ASN A 142 12.86 -9.82 -2.19
N ALA A 143 12.84 -8.51 -2.11
CA ALA A 143 11.61 -7.71 -2.16
C ALA A 143 10.82 -7.92 -3.46
N LEU A 144 11.49 -7.88 -4.61
CA LEU A 144 10.84 -7.92 -5.91
C LEU A 144 10.54 -9.34 -6.42
N LEU A 145 11.44 -10.31 -6.17
CA LEU A 145 11.22 -11.70 -6.60
C LEU A 145 10.24 -12.45 -5.73
N TYR A 146 10.35 -12.26 -4.41
CA TYR A 146 9.63 -13.07 -3.44
C TYR A 146 8.56 -12.29 -2.69
N GLY A 147 8.49 -10.96 -2.89
CA GLY A 147 7.58 -10.12 -2.10
C GLY A 147 7.96 -10.09 -0.63
N ASP A 148 9.26 -10.16 -0.32
CA ASP A 148 9.76 -10.20 1.05
C ASP A 148 9.68 -8.82 1.71
N TRP A 149 8.72 -8.66 2.59
CA TRP A 149 8.49 -7.44 3.35
C TRP A 149 9.47 -7.25 4.52
N ASP A 150 10.31 -8.22 4.80
CA ASP A 150 11.37 -8.16 5.81
C ASP A 150 12.73 -7.77 5.22
N ALA A 151 12.87 -7.83 3.89
CA ALA A 151 14.11 -7.51 3.19
C ALA A 151 14.68 -6.12 3.53
N PHE A 152 13.82 -5.16 3.87
CA PHE A 152 14.21 -3.81 4.28
C PHE A 152 14.04 -3.55 5.78
N SER A 153 13.85 -4.59 6.59
CA SER A 153 13.72 -4.46 8.04
C SER A 153 15.07 -4.08 8.63
N GLY A 154 15.14 -2.91 9.25
CA GLY A 154 16.36 -2.39 9.87
C GLY A 154 17.16 -1.40 9.01
N GLN A 155 16.81 -1.18 7.74
CA GLN A 155 17.54 -0.24 6.88
C GLN A 155 17.08 1.22 7.01
N VAL A 156 17.01 1.77 8.23
CA VAL A 156 17.09 3.23 8.39
C VAL A 156 18.52 3.70 8.13
N PHE A 157 19.48 2.85 8.46
CA PHE A 157 20.91 2.96 8.07
C PHE A 157 21.37 1.56 7.68
N SER A 158 21.79 1.36 6.44
CA SER A 158 22.33 0.07 5.95
C SER A 158 23.60 -0.36 6.69
N GLU A 159 24.21 0.59 7.39
CA GLU A 159 25.43 0.42 8.18
C GLU A 159 25.13 0.15 9.67
N TRP A 160 23.87 0.24 10.08
CA TRP A 160 23.49 -0.04 11.46
C TRP A 160 23.37 -1.54 11.66
N THR A 161 24.39 -2.13 12.21
CA THR A 161 24.33 -3.51 12.71
C THR A 161 23.99 -3.48 14.20
N ASN A 162 23.20 -4.46 14.65
CA ASN A 162 22.87 -4.64 16.09
C ASN A 162 24.06 -5.28 16.84
N ASP A 163 25.27 -5.03 16.37
CA ASP A 163 26.51 -5.51 16.94
C ASP A 163 26.96 -4.50 18.01
N PRO A 164 27.02 -4.91 19.29
CA PRO A 164 27.47 -4.05 20.39
C PRO A 164 28.85 -3.43 20.18
N ASP A 165 29.70 -4.08 19.41
CA ASP A 165 31.07 -3.60 19.12
C ASP A 165 31.10 -2.43 18.13
N ASN A 166 29.98 -2.14 17.46
CA ASN A 166 29.83 -1.01 16.56
C ASN A 166 29.24 0.25 17.20
N TYR A 167 28.93 0.22 18.49
CA TYR A 167 28.54 1.43 19.22
C TYR A 167 29.79 2.15 19.70
N ASP A 168 29.97 3.37 19.24
CA ASP A 168 31.04 4.22 19.73
C ASP A 168 30.76 4.60 21.22
N THR A 169 31.46 3.93 22.12
CA THR A 169 31.35 4.13 23.57
C THR A 169 32.33 5.22 24.05
N GLN A 170 32.72 6.17 23.21
CA GLN A 170 33.50 7.30 23.66
C GLN A 170 32.62 8.26 24.45
N GLN A 171 32.69 8.15 25.76
CA GLN A 171 32.35 9.19 26.73
C GLN A 171 33.55 10.14 26.91
#